data_6fd9203cef0c41a79a7cf1c2bc02d864
#
_entry.id   6fd9203cef0c41a79a7cf1c2bc02d864
#
_cell.length_a   1.000
_cell.length_b   1.000
_cell.length_c   1.000
_cell.angle_alpha   90.00
_cell.angle_beta   90.00
_cell.angle_gamma   90.00
#
_symmetry.space_group_name_H-M   'P 1'
#
loop_
_entity.id
_entity.type
_entity.pdbx_description
1 polymer ?
#
loop_
_entity_poly.entity_id
_entity_poly.type
_entity_poly.pdbx_seq_one_letter_code
_entity_poly.pdbx_strand_id
1 'polypeptide(L)'
;MSNSTKIKIGLADDHVLLRDALATLIDGFGNCEVILKASNGEQLIEKIRAGQVPDVLILDLNMPKLSGWEVANWIHENHQEISVLMLTMYDSELSLIRLLQAGVKGFLKKDIHPDELKQAIQTVRDTGYYYSNYTSSRIAQLFRVNDEGKMVLQKNLLSEQELSFLKLACSEMTYKEVAQEMKLNPRAVDGLRDQLFVKLDIKSRVGLAIFAIRHGIVSI
;
A
#
# COMPACT_ATOMS: atom_id res chain seq x y z
N MET A 1 26.73 -25.89 14.82
CA MET A 1 26.35 -24.55 14.35
C MET A 1 25.23 -24.79 13.34
N SER A 2 23.98 -24.52 13.73
CA SER A 2 22.83 -24.69 12.83
C SER A 2 22.96 -23.66 11.71
N ASN A 3 23.04 -24.15 10.47
CA ASN A 3 22.99 -23.33 9.27
C ASN A 3 21.58 -22.74 9.17
N SER A 4 21.30 -21.67 9.95
CA SER A 4 20.06 -20.93 9.87
C SER A 4 20.05 -20.26 8.51
N THR A 5 19.16 -20.72 7.64
CA THR A 5 18.96 -20.11 6.30
C THR A 5 18.58 -18.65 6.52
N LYS A 6 19.36 -17.74 5.94
CA LYS A 6 19.08 -16.29 6.02
C LYS A 6 17.71 -15.98 5.41
N ILE A 7 17.01 -15.01 5.99
CA ILE A 7 15.76 -14.47 5.47
C ILE A 7 16.09 -13.68 4.20
N LYS A 8 15.53 -14.08 3.08
CA LYS A 8 15.69 -13.40 1.80
C LYS A 8 14.79 -12.18 1.72
N ILE A 9 15.39 -11.00 1.53
CA ILE A 9 14.67 -9.73 1.50
C ILE A 9 14.64 -9.15 0.09
N GLY A 10 13.45 -8.70 -0.33
CA GLY A 10 13.28 -7.82 -1.48
C GLY A 10 13.06 -6.38 -1.01
N LEU A 11 13.60 -5.40 -1.75
CA LEU A 11 13.39 -3.97 -1.52
C LEU A 11 12.88 -3.31 -2.79
N ALA A 12 11.76 -2.59 -2.69
CA ALA A 12 11.24 -1.76 -3.78
C ALA A 12 10.92 -0.36 -3.25
N ASP A 13 11.66 0.62 -3.72
CA ASP A 13 11.52 2.05 -3.41
C ASP A 13 12.17 2.84 -4.56
N ASP A 14 11.54 3.91 -5.05
CA ASP A 14 12.08 4.75 -6.10
C ASP A 14 13.18 5.70 -5.61
N HIS A 15 13.26 5.92 -4.29
CA HIS A 15 14.32 6.70 -3.64
C HIS A 15 15.61 5.87 -3.53
N VAL A 16 16.49 6.00 -4.52
CA VAL A 16 17.73 5.18 -4.67
C VAL A 16 18.56 5.17 -3.38
N LEU A 17 18.80 6.37 -2.79
CA LEU A 17 19.62 6.49 -1.59
C LEU A 17 19.00 5.74 -0.39
N LEU A 18 17.70 5.90 -0.18
CA LEU A 18 16.99 5.23 0.92
C LEU A 18 17.01 3.71 0.73
N ARG A 19 16.70 3.24 -0.48
CA ARG A 19 16.73 1.81 -0.81
C ARG A 19 18.10 1.18 -0.58
N ASP A 20 19.19 1.84 -1.01
CA ASP A 20 20.54 1.30 -0.86
C ASP A 20 21.02 1.39 0.59
N ALA A 21 20.65 2.42 1.34
CA ALA A 21 20.88 2.51 2.78
C ALA A 21 20.16 1.40 3.56
N LEU A 22 18.88 1.15 3.25
CA LEU A 22 18.10 0.05 3.84
C LEU A 22 18.69 -1.31 3.51
N ALA A 23 19.15 -1.53 2.28
CA ALA A 23 19.81 -2.76 1.89
C ALA A 23 21.06 -3.02 2.75
N THR A 24 21.92 -2.01 2.89
CA THR A 24 23.14 -2.10 3.72
C THR A 24 22.79 -2.38 5.18
N LEU A 25 21.80 -1.69 5.72
CA LEU A 25 21.32 -1.88 7.09
C LEU A 25 20.82 -3.31 7.33
N ILE A 26 19.97 -3.82 6.42
CA ILE A 26 19.35 -5.13 6.53
C ILE A 26 20.39 -6.26 6.39
N ASP A 27 21.34 -6.15 5.46
CA ASP A 27 22.45 -7.09 5.35
C ASP A 27 23.31 -7.11 6.63
N GLY A 28 23.40 -5.98 7.34
CA GLY A 28 24.06 -5.86 8.65
C GLY A 28 23.34 -6.58 9.80
N PHE A 29 22.09 -6.99 9.65
CA PHE A 29 21.36 -7.73 10.70
C PHE A 29 21.88 -9.16 10.91
N GLY A 30 22.67 -9.69 9.99
CA GLY A 30 23.35 -10.98 10.08
C GLY A 30 22.48 -12.19 9.73
N ASN A 31 21.19 -12.15 10.03
CA ASN A 31 20.22 -13.20 9.71
C ASN A 31 19.36 -12.89 8.45
N CYS A 32 19.62 -11.79 7.77
CA CYS A 32 18.96 -11.36 6.55
C CYS A 32 19.93 -11.27 5.37
N GLU A 33 19.41 -11.31 4.17
CA GLU A 33 20.14 -11.11 2.92
C GLU A 33 19.24 -10.43 1.89
N VAL A 34 19.67 -9.27 1.37
CA VAL A 34 18.93 -8.55 0.34
C VAL A 34 19.25 -9.17 -1.02
N ILE A 35 18.31 -9.94 -1.56
CA ILE A 35 18.48 -10.64 -2.86
C ILE A 35 17.91 -9.89 -4.05
N LEU A 36 17.05 -8.87 -3.81
CA LEU A 36 16.36 -8.13 -4.83
C LEU A 36 16.21 -6.65 -4.46
N LYS A 37 16.54 -5.75 -5.40
CA LYS A 37 16.27 -4.32 -5.31
C LYS A 37 15.57 -3.85 -6.57
N ALA A 38 14.51 -3.02 -6.45
CA ALA A 38 13.77 -2.45 -7.57
C ALA A 38 13.45 -0.98 -7.34
N SER A 39 13.36 -0.19 -8.41
CA SER A 39 13.04 1.24 -8.38
C SER A 39 11.57 1.53 -8.73
N ASN A 40 10.81 0.51 -9.11
CA ASN A 40 9.38 0.60 -9.41
C ASN A 40 8.77 -0.81 -9.45
N GLY A 41 7.44 -0.87 -9.48
CA GLY A 41 6.72 -2.13 -9.42
C GLY A 41 6.93 -3.03 -10.65
N GLU A 42 7.09 -2.48 -11.86
CA GLU A 42 7.36 -3.28 -13.06
C GLU A 42 8.67 -4.04 -12.94
N GLN A 43 9.75 -3.33 -12.57
CA GLN A 43 11.07 -3.93 -12.37
C GLN A 43 11.05 -5.00 -11.27
N LEU A 44 10.27 -4.78 -10.22
CA LEU A 44 10.10 -5.75 -9.14
C LEU A 44 9.47 -7.05 -9.67
N ILE A 45 8.34 -6.93 -10.38
CA ILE A 45 7.62 -8.09 -10.92
C ILE A 45 8.50 -8.87 -11.93
N GLU A 46 9.22 -8.17 -12.79
CA GLU A 46 10.16 -8.81 -13.72
C GLU A 46 11.23 -9.67 -13.01
N LYS A 47 11.81 -9.13 -11.92
CA LYS A 47 12.82 -9.85 -11.14
C LYS A 47 12.25 -11.06 -10.41
N ILE A 48 11.04 -10.94 -9.85
CA ILE A 48 10.34 -12.06 -9.20
C ILE A 48 10.05 -13.16 -10.24
N ARG A 49 9.55 -12.80 -11.42
CA ARG A 49 9.31 -13.73 -12.53
C ARG A 49 10.60 -14.39 -13.04
N ALA A 50 11.74 -13.71 -12.92
CA ALA A 50 13.06 -14.25 -13.23
C ALA A 50 13.62 -15.18 -12.11
N GLY A 51 12.84 -15.46 -11.06
CA GLY A 51 13.20 -16.39 -10.00
C GLY A 51 13.84 -15.75 -8.76
N GLN A 52 13.93 -14.42 -8.67
CA GLN A 52 14.39 -13.73 -7.46
C GLN A 52 13.23 -13.58 -6.47
N VAL A 53 12.80 -14.66 -5.83
CA VAL A 53 11.65 -14.69 -4.93
C VAL A 53 12.14 -14.48 -3.49
N PRO A 54 11.79 -13.33 -2.84
CA PRO A 54 12.13 -13.07 -1.44
C PRO A 54 11.15 -13.76 -0.48
N ASP A 55 11.57 -13.98 0.77
CA ASP A 55 10.68 -14.39 1.86
C ASP A 55 9.85 -13.18 2.37
N VAL A 56 10.51 -12.01 2.46
CA VAL A 56 9.90 -10.76 2.90
C VAL A 56 10.20 -9.66 1.88
N LEU A 57 9.16 -8.99 1.42
CA LEU A 57 9.26 -7.83 0.53
C LEU A 57 8.96 -6.55 1.30
N ILE A 58 9.95 -5.65 1.39
CA ILE A 58 9.76 -4.29 1.88
C ILE A 58 9.43 -3.42 0.68
N LEU A 59 8.25 -2.83 0.69
CA LEU A 59 7.62 -2.22 -0.48
C LEU A 59 7.17 -0.80 -0.17
N ASP A 60 7.69 0.17 -0.92
CA ASP A 60 7.15 1.53 -0.87
C ASP A 60 5.78 1.59 -1.57
N LEU A 61 4.88 2.39 -0.99
CA LEU A 61 3.55 2.60 -1.53
C LEU A 61 3.59 3.43 -2.82
N ASN A 62 4.41 4.48 -2.84
CA ASN A 62 4.47 5.44 -3.93
C ASN A 62 5.68 5.20 -4.82
N MET A 63 5.46 4.51 -5.90
CA MET A 63 6.46 4.28 -6.93
C MET A 63 5.93 4.66 -8.30
N PRO A 64 6.78 5.11 -9.23
CA PRO A 64 6.39 5.38 -10.60
C PRO A 64 6.01 4.09 -11.34
N LYS A 65 5.24 4.21 -12.42
CA LYS A 65 4.75 3.15 -13.31
C LYS A 65 3.72 2.24 -12.64
N LEU A 66 4.13 1.45 -11.66
CA LEU A 66 3.26 0.56 -10.90
C LEU A 66 3.45 0.84 -9.41
N SER A 67 2.38 1.26 -8.75
CA SER A 67 2.37 1.61 -7.33
C SER A 67 2.56 0.40 -6.43
N GLY A 68 3.01 0.61 -5.18
CA GLY A 68 3.15 -0.48 -4.21
C GLY A 68 1.83 -1.18 -3.91
N TRP A 69 0.69 -0.50 -4.02
CA TRP A 69 -0.61 -1.11 -3.87
C TRP A 69 -0.93 -2.12 -4.99
N GLU A 70 -0.68 -1.74 -6.24
CA GLU A 70 -0.87 -2.63 -7.40
C GLU A 70 0.07 -3.84 -7.33
N VAL A 71 1.31 -3.62 -6.89
CA VAL A 71 2.27 -4.70 -6.63
C VAL A 71 1.79 -5.63 -5.52
N ALA A 72 1.29 -5.09 -4.39
CA ALA A 72 0.80 -5.91 -3.28
C ALA A 72 -0.36 -6.82 -3.71
N ASN A 73 -1.31 -6.30 -4.49
CA ASN A 73 -2.37 -7.10 -5.08
C ASN A 73 -1.81 -8.22 -5.98
N TRP A 74 -0.89 -7.88 -6.87
CA TRP A 74 -0.27 -8.86 -7.76
C TRP A 74 0.45 -9.97 -6.97
N ILE A 75 1.19 -9.62 -5.92
CA ILE A 75 1.84 -10.58 -5.00
C ILE A 75 0.78 -11.46 -4.32
N HIS A 76 -0.30 -10.86 -3.82
CA HIS A 76 -1.38 -11.61 -3.16
C HIS A 76 -2.03 -12.65 -4.08
N GLU A 77 -2.16 -12.34 -5.37
CA GLU A 77 -2.76 -13.23 -6.36
C GLU A 77 -1.80 -14.33 -6.85
N ASN A 78 -0.49 -14.02 -6.97
CA ASN A 78 0.47 -14.88 -7.68
C ASN A 78 1.55 -15.49 -6.78
N HIS A 79 1.86 -14.88 -5.60
CA HIS A 79 3.00 -15.21 -4.76
C HIS A 79 2.65 -15.07 -3.27
N GLN A 80 1.68 -15.85 -2.78
CA GLN A 80 1.21 -15.78 -1.38
C GLN A 80 2.29 -16.17 -0.35
N GLU A 81 3.36 -16.83 -0.78
CA GLU A 81 4.53 -17.16 0.02
C GLU A 81 5.37 -15.92 0.38
N ILE A 82 5.25 -14.82 -0.38
CA ILE A 82 5.98 -13.58 -0.10
C ILE A 82 5.22 -12.76 0.95
N SER A 83 5.87 -12.49 2.07
CA SER A 83 5.31 -11.60 3.09
C SER A 83 5.59 -10.14 2.78
N VAL A 84 4.57 -9.35 2.46
CA VAL A 84 4.72 -7.92 2.13
C VAL A 84 4.67 -7.07 3.40
N LEU A 85 5.76 -6.33 3.68
CA LEU A 85 5.84 -5.24 4.64
C LEU A 85 5.81 -3.91 3.89
N MET A 86 4.74 -3.14 4.05
CA MET A 86 4.62 -1.83 3.42
C MET A 86 5.42 -0.79 4.21
N LEU A 87 6.33 -0.10 3.54
CA LEU A 87 7.08 1.03 4.09
C LEU A 87 6.49 2.32 3.52
N THR A 88 5.86 3.15 4.36
CA THR A 88 5.08 4.29 3.87
C THR A 88 5.19 5.51 4.78
N MET A 89 5.00 6.69 4.20
CA MET A 89 4.77 7.94 4.94
C MET A 89 3.31 8.15 5.35
N TYR A 90 2.40 7.33 4.81
CA TYR A 90 0.96 7.47 5.03
C TYR A 90 0.47 6.54 6.14
N ASP A 91 -0.33 7.13 7.04
CA ASP A 91 -0.93 6.42 8.18
C ASP A 91 -2.46 6.58 8.23
N SER A 92 -3.09 6.90 7.10
CA SER A 92 -4.53 7.06 7.04
C SER A 92 -5.27 5.72 7.18
N GLU A 93 -6.43 5.75 7.82
CA GLU A 93 -7.28 4.57 8.00
C GLU A 93 -7.66 3.90 6.68
N LEU A 94 -7.95 4.71 5.67
CA LEU A 94 -8.32 4.24 4.34
C LEU A 94 -7.17 3.50 3.65
N SER A 95 -5.95 4.01 3.77
CA SER A 95 -4.75 3.35 3.27
C SER A 95 -4.52 2.01 3.98
N LEU A 96 -4.68 1.96 5.31
CA LEU A 96 -4.57 0.71 6.08
C LEU A 96 -5.58 -0.34 5.61
N ILE A 97 -6.85 0.03 5.46
CA ILE A 97 -7.90 -0.91 5.01
C ILE A 97 -7.56 -1.49 3.64
N ARG A 98 -7.21 -0.64 2.69
CA ARG A 98 -6.88 -1.07 1.32
C ARG A 98 -5.68 -2.01 1.29
N LEU A 99 -4.64 -1.70 2.04
CA LEU A 99 -3.43 -2.51 2.09
C LEU A 99 -3.68 -3.86 2.80
N LEU A 100 -4.54 -3.89 3.83
CA LEU A 100 -4.99 -5.16 4.43
C LEU A 100 -5.74 -6.03 3.42
N GLN A 101 -6.63 -5.44 2.61
CA GLN A 101 -7.34 -6.14 1.54
C GLN A 101 -6.39 -6.66 0.45
N ALA A 102 -5.31 -5.93 0.15
CA ALA A 102 -4.25 -6.35 -0.76
C ALA A 102 -3.32 -7.42 -0.16
N GLY A 103 -3.63 -7.96 1.01
CA GLY A 103 -2.87 -9.05 1.65
C GLY A 103 -1.55 -8.63 2.28
N VAL A 104 -1.32 -7.32 2.50
CA VAL A 104 -0.12 -6.81 3.17
C VAL A 104 -0.06 -7.34 4.59
N LYS A 105 1.11 -7.85 4.99
CA LYS A 105 1.34 -8.52 6.28
C LYS A 105 1.81 -7.58 7.38
N GLY A 106 2.19 -6.34 7.04
CA GLY A 106 2.59 -5.36 8.04
C GLY A 106 2.85 -3.98 7.44
N PHE A 107 2.87 -2.99 8.34
CA PHE A 107 3.05 -1.59 7.99
C PHE A 107 4.15 -0.97 8.84
N LEU A 108 5.06 -0.28 8.18
CA LEU A 108 6.17 0.43 8.78
C LEU A 108 6.17 1.88 8.29
N LYS A 109 6.48 2.82 9.15
CA LYS A 109 6.74 4.21 8.75
C LYS A 109 8.16 4.34 8.22
N LYS A 110 8.39 5.23 7.25
CA LYS A 110 9.74 5.48 6.70
C LYS A 110 10.72 6.11 7.72
N ASP A 111 10.22 6.63 8.84
CA ASP A 111 11.01 7.15 9.96
C ASP A 111 11.24 6.14 11.11
N ILE A 112 11.00 4.86 10.83
CA ILE A 112 11.15 3.75 11.78
C ILE A 112 12.59 3.60 12.27
N HIS A 113 12.76 3.22 13.56
CA HIS A 113 14.07 2.88 14.09
C HIS A 113 14.60 1.54 13.51
N PRO A 114 15.93 1.40 13.25
CA PRO A 114 16.52 0.17 12.72
C PRO A 114 16.15 -1.11 13.49
N ASP A 115 16.09 -1.05 14.82
CA ASP A 115 15.73 -2.19 15.65
C ASP A 115 14.28 -2.64 15.44
N GLU A 116 13.35 -1.69 15.24
CA GLU A 116 11.94 -2.00 14.93
C GLU A 116 11.82 -2.63 13.55
N LEU A 117 12.58 -2.15 12.55
CA LEU A 117 12.64 -2.78 11.22
C LEU A 117 13.10 -4.24 11.32
N LYS A 118 14.18 -4.49 12.08
CA LYS A 118 14.69 -5.83 12.33
C LYS A 118 13.64 -6.72 12.99
N GLN A 119 12.98 -6.21 14.02
CA GLN A 119 11.91 -6.90 14.72
C GLN A 119 10.72 -7.20 13.79
N ALA A 120 10.33 -6.25 12.95
CA ALA A 120 9.24 -6.42 12.00
C ALA A 120 9.52 -7.54 11.00
N ILE A 121 10.72 -7.56 10.40
CA ILE A 121 11.15 -8.62 9.47
C ILE A 121 11.10 -9.99 10.16
N GLN A 122 11.65 -10.09 11.37
CA GLN A 122 11.65 -11.34 12.10
C GLN A 122 10.23 -11.79 12.47
N THR A 123 9.42 -10.86 13.00
CA THR A 123 8.06 -11.17 13.42
C THR A 123 7.18 -11.61 12.26
N VAL A 124 7.24 -10.91 11.11
CA VAL A 124 6.43 -11.30 9.95
C VAL A 124 6.85 -12.68 9.40
N ARG A 125 8.14 -13.01 9.48
CA ARG A 125 8.66 -14.32 9.07
C ARG A 125 8.17 -15.44 9.99
N ASP A 126 8.13 -15.18 11.31
CA ASP A 126 7.82 -16.20 12.32
C ASP A 126 6.30 -16.37 12.55
N THR A 127 5.53 -15.28 12.50
CA THR A 127 4.10 -15.25 12.84
C THR A 127 3.17 -14.96 11.66
N GLY A 128 3.72 -14.52 10.55
CA GLY A 128 2.97 -14.14 9.34
C GLY A 128 2.47 -12.69 9.32
N TYR A 129 2.56 -11.93 10.43
CA TYR A 129 2.08 -10.55 10.51
C TYR A 129 2.95 -9.69 11.41
N TYR A 130 3.02 -8.39 11.11
CA TYR A 130 3.60 -7.38 11.98
C TYR A 130 2.76 -6.12 12.00
N TYR A 131 2.25 -5.75 13.17
CA TYR A 131 1.57 -4.47 13.39
C TYR A 131 2.12 -3.83 14.65
N SER A 132 2.60 -2.58 14.54
CA SER A 132 2.97 -1.79 15.72
C SER A 132 1.75 -1.59 16.64
N ASN A 133 1.96 -1.26 17.91
CA ASN A 133 0.87 -0.97 18.85
C ASN A 133 -0.06 0.13 18.32
N TYR A 134 0.50 1.15 17.67
CA TYR A 134 -0.25 2.22 17.03
C TYR A 134 -1.15 1.69 15.89
N THR A 135 -0.58 0.91 14.97
CA THR A 135 -1.33 0.31 13.85
C THR A 135 -2.40 -0.66 14.36
N SER A 136 -2.10 -1.50 15.35
CA SER A 136 -3.05 -2.43 15.95
C SER A 136 -4.25 -1.70 16.58
N SER A 137 -4.00 -0.59 17.28
CA SER A 137 -5.07 0.23 17.86
C SER A 137 -5.97 0.84 16.80
N ARG A 138 -5.39 1.31 15.68
CA ARG A 138 -6.14 1.85 14.54
C ARG A 138 -6.97 0.77 13.86
N ILE A 139 -6.40 -0.40 13.61
CA ILE A 139 -7.12 -1.54 13.05
C ILE A 139 -8.29 -1.94 13.96
N ALA A 140 -8.07 -2.02 15.27
CA ALA A 140 -9.14 -2.33 16.24
C ALA A 140 -10.28 -1.29 16.21
N GLN A 141 -9.97 -0.01 16.00
CA GLN A 141 -10.99 1.04 15.85
C GLN A 141 -11.84 0.86 14.59
N LEU A 142 -11.25 0.39 13.48
CA LEU A 142 -11.98 0.15 12.22
C LEU A 142 -13.05 -0.95 12.35
N PHE A 143 -12.84 -1.90 13.26
CA PHE A 143 -13.79 -3.00 13.52
C PHE A 143 -14.83 -2.65 14.59
N ARG A 144 -14.79 -1.46 15.19
CA ARG A 144 -15.85 -1.03 16.13
C ARG A 144 -17.15 -0.80 15.38
N VAL A 145 -18.23 -1.25 15.99
CA VAL A 145 -19.59 -0.98 15.52
C VAL A 145 -19.97 0.41 16.03
N ASN A 146 -20.48 1.28 15.14
CA ASN A 146 -21.03 2.57 15.53
C ASN A 146 -22.40 2.40 16.20
N ASP A 147 -22.95 3.50 16.80
CA ASP A 147 -24.26 3.51 17.47
C ASP A 147 -25.42 3.08 16.56
N GLU A 148 -25.24 3.12 15.23
CA GLU A 148 -26.22 2.64 14.24
C GLU A 148 -26.09 1.15 13.91
N GLY A 149 -25.20 0.39 14.60
CA GLY A 149 -24.97 -1.02 14.36
C GLY A 149 -24.19 -1.35 13.08
N LYS A 150 -23.60 -0.35 12.42
CA LYS A 150 -22.79 -0.53 11.20
C LYS A 150 -21.31 -0.48 11.53
N MET A 151 -20.54 -1.39 10.97
CA MET A 151 -19.09 -1.34 11.09
C MET A 151 -18.54 -0.08 10.43
N VAL A 152 -17.68 0.65 11.13
CA VAL A 152 -16.98 1.83 10.60
C VAL A 152 -16.24 1.50 9.30
N LEU A 153 -15.78 0.27 9.16
CA LEU A 153 -15.15 -0.26 7.94
C LEU A 153 -16.02 -0.06 6.69
N GLN A 154 -17.35 -0.31 6.76
CA GLN A 154 -18.24 -0.20 5.60
C GLN A 154 -18.38 1.23 5.09
N LYS A 155 -18.29 2.22 5.97
CA LYS A 155 -18.41 3.64 5.60
C LYS A 155 -17.14 4.16 4.88
N ASN A 156 -15.99 3.55 5.17
CA ASN A 156 -14.68 3.98 4.66
C ASN A 156 -14.20 3.20 3.42
N LEU A 157 -14.93 2.15 3.02
CA LEU A 157 -14.58 1.39 1.82
C LEU A 157 -14.98 2.18 0.57
N LEU A 158 -13.99 2.44 -0.29
CA LEU A 158 -14.22 2.95 -1.65
C LEU A 158 -14.34 1.76 -2.60
N SER A 159 -15.36 1.78 -3.45
CA SER A 159 -15.50 0.80 -4.53
C SER A 159 -14.43 1.02 -5.60
N GLU A 160 -14.17 0.01 -6.43
CA GLU A 160 -13.27 0.10 -7.58
C GLU A 160 -13.65 1.26 -8.52
N GLN A 161 -14.95 1.49 -8.67
CA GLN A 161 -15.47 2.57 -9.50
C GLN A 161 -15.19 3.94 -8.87
N GLU A 162 -15.35 4.09 -7.55
CA GLU A 162 -15.02 5.31 -6.81
C GLU A 162 -13.50 5.59 -6.84
N LEU A 163 -12.67 4.54 -6.73
CA LEU A 163 -11.22 4.64 -6.84
C LEU A 163 -10.77 5.07 -8.24
N SER A 164 -11.34 4.47 -9.27
CA SER A 164 -11.08 4.84 -10.67
C SER A 164 -11.46 6.28 -10.93
N PHE A 165 -12.63 6.72 -10.46
CA PHE A 165 -13.06 8.11 -10.56
C PHE A 165 -12.09 9.06 -9.84
N LEU A 166 -11.66 8.74 -8.61
CA LEU A 166 -10.72 9.58 -7.85
C LEU A 166 -9.38 9.72 -8.57
N LYS A 167 -8.86 8.65 -9.16
CA LYS A 167 -7.62 8.70 -9.97
C LYS A 167 -7.78 9.67 -11.14
N LEU A 168 -8.86 9.55 -11.90
CA LEU A 168 -9.14 10.42 -13.06
C LEU A 168 -9.50 11.85 -12.65
N ALA A 169 -10.15 12.07 -11.52
CA ALA A 169 -10.44 13.39 -10.99
C ALA A 169 -9.18 14.19 -10.61
N CYS A 170 -8.05 13.52 -10.40
CA CYS A 170 -6.75 14.14 -10.13
C CYS A 170 -6.01 14.61 -11.41
N SER A 171 -6.51 14.27 -12.60
CA SER A 171 -5.96 14.70 -13.89
C SER A 171 -6.59 16.01 -14.35
N GLU A 172 -6.15 16.55 -15.49
CA GLU A 172 -6.74 17.74 -16.12
C GLU A 172 -8.03 17.44 -16.91
N MET A 173 -8.47 16.17 -16.95
CA MET A 173 -9.67 15.75 -17.68
C MET A 173 -10.93 16.46 -17.16
N THR A 174 -11.80 16.86 -18.06
CA THR A 174 -13.17 17.28 -17.70
C THR A 174 -13.99 16.07 -17.27
N TYR A 175 -15.08 16.27 -16.53
CA TYR A 175 -15.96 15.14 -16.15
C TYR A 175 -16.58 14.41 -17.36
N LYS A 176 -16.66 15.07 -18.51
CA LYS A 176 -17.08 14.47 -19.78
C LYS A 176 -16.05 13.45 -20.28
N GLU A 177 -14.78 13.83 -20.23
CA GLU A 177 -13.66 12.95 -20.60
C GLU A 177 -13.48 11.82 -19.60
N VAL A 178 -13.64 12.10 -18.30
CA VAL A 178 -13.69 11.07 -17.25
C VAL A 178 -14.79 10.05 -17.53
N ALA A 179 -15.98 10.49 -17.96
CA ALA A 179 -17.06 9.60 -18.32
C ALA A 179 -16.72 8.70 -19.51
N GLN A 180 -16.04 9.25 -20.53
CA GLN A 180 -15.57 8.47 -21.67
C GLN A 180 -14.54 7.42 -21.25
N GLU A 181 -13.55 7.82 -20.45
CA GLU A 181 -12.49 6.93 -19.96
C GLU A 181 -13.04 5.79 -19.09
N MET A 182 -13.97 6.11 -18.21
CA MET A 182 -14.65 5.13 -17.37
C MET A 182 -15.71 4.30 -18.11
N LYS A 183 -15.98 4.59 -19.38
CA LYS A 183 -17.05 3.98 -20.19
C LYS A 183 -18.44 4.10 -19.54
N LEU A 184 -18.68 5.25 -18.92
CA LEU A 184 -19.93 5.62 -18.26
C LEU A 184 -20.63 6.76 -18.98
N ASN A 185 -21.92 6.93 -18.72
CA ASN A 185 -22.60 8.15 -19.16
C ASN A 185 -22.27 9.34 -18.22
N PRO A 186 -22.31 10.59 -18.71
CA PRO A 186 -21.97 11.77 -17.90
C PRO A 186 -22.80 11.90 -16.61
N ARG A 187 -24.09 11.54 -16.64
CA ARG A 187 -24.96 11.59 -15.44
C ARG A 187 -24.51 10.61 -14.36
N ALA A 188 -24.00 9.43 -14.74
CA ALA A 188 -23.48 8.45 -13.80
C ALA A 188 -22.21 8.97 -13.11
N VAL A 189 -21.35 9.68 -13.86
CA VAL A 189 -20.14 10.32 -13.30
C VAL A 189 -20.49 11.47 -12.37
N ASP A 190 -21.48 12.30 -12.73
CA ASP A 190 -22.00 13.34 -11.82
C ASP A 190 -22.56 12.74 -10.53
N GLY A 191 -23.34 11.65 -10.63
CA GLY A 191 -23.86 10.93 -9.47
C GLY A 191 -22.73 10.36 -8.59
N LEU A 192 -21.70 9.78 -9.20
CA LEU A 192 -20.54 9.24 -8.49
C LEU A 192 -19.75 10.33 -7.77
N ARG A 193 -19.54 11.48 -8.43
CA ARG A 193 -18.94 12.66 -7.81
C ARG A 193 -19.72 13.11 -6.57
N ASP A 194 -21.03 13.26 -6.70
CA ASP A 194 -21.90 13.77 -5.63
C ASP A 194 -21.94 12.79 -4.45
N GLN A 195 -21.97 11.48 -4.73
CA GLN A 195 -21.85 10.46 -3.70
C GLN A 195 -20.50 10.54 -2.96
N LEU A 196 -19.39 10.73 -3.68
CA LEU A 196 -18.07 10.89 -3.08
C LEU A 196 -17.95 12.18 -2.27
N PHE A 197 -18.55 13.28 -2.72
CA PHE A 197 -18.61 14.52 -1.94
C PHE A 197 -19.28 14.32 -0.56
N VAL A 198 -20.38 13.59 -0.56
CA VAL A 198 -21.10 13.26 0.70
C VAL A 198 -20.33 12.27 1.54
N LYS A 199 -19.83 11.19 0.92
CA LYS A 199 -19.15 10.08 1.59
C LYS A 199 -17.85 10.51 2.27
N LEU A 200 -17.09 11.42 1.64
CA LEU A 200 -15.79 11.89 2.10
C LEU A 200 -15.84 13.25 2.81
N ASP A 201 -17.03 13.85 2.95
CA ASP A 201 -17.23 15.21 3.44
C ASP A 201 -16.37 16.26 2.71
N ILE A 202 -16.37 16.19 1.37
CA ILE A 202 -15.59 17.04 0.46
C ILE A 202 -16.56 17.84 -0.40
N LYS A 203 -16.20 19.10 -0.75
CA LYS A 203 -17.08 20.00 -1.50
C LYS A 203 -16.53 20.43 -2.87
N SER A 204 -15.37 19.92 -3.29
CA SER A 204 -14.75 20.36 -4.53
C SER A 204 -13.88 19.29 -5.16
N ARG A 205 -13.64 19.39 -6.47
CA ARG A 205 -12.69 18.54 -7.20
C ARG A 205 -11.26 18.63 -6.63
N VAL A 206 -10.84 19.84 -6.25
CA VAL A 206 -9.53 20.04 -5.59
C VAL A 206 -9.47 19.29 -4.27
N GLY A 207 -10.56 19.30 -3.49
CA GLY A 207 -10.67 18.51 -2.27
C GLY A 207 -10.55 17.00 -2.52
N LEU A 208 -11.17 16.48 -3.60
CA LEU A 208 -11.01 15.07 -4.00
C LEU A 208 -9.56 14.74 -4.39
N ALA A 209 -8.89 15.64 -5.13
CA ALA A 209 -7.49 15.45 -5.51
C ALA A 209 -6.57 15.45 -4.28
N ILE A 210 -6.72 16.41 -3.38
CA ILE A 210 -5.97 16.44 -2.12
C ILE A 210 -6.22 15.17 -1.30
N PHE A 211 -7.47 14.71 -1.23
CA PHE A 211 -7.83 13.47 -0.56
C PHE A 211 -7.13 12.28 -1.19
N ALA A 212 -7.20 12.13 -2.52
CA ALA A 212 -6.58 11.03 -3.24
C ALA A 212 -5.06 10.96 -3.03
N ILE A 213 -4.39 12.11 -3.02
CA ILE A 213 -2.95 12.23 -2.75
C ILE A 213 -2.67 11.83 -1.29
N ARG A 214 -3.37 12.43 -0.31
CA ARG A 214 -3.18 12.14 1.12
C ARG A 214 -3.37 10.67 1.48
N HIS A 215 -4.23 9.97 0.74
CA HIS A 215 -4.54 8.56 0.99
C HIS A 215 -3.81 7.59 0.03
N GLY A 216 -2.79 8.07 -0.71
CA GLY A 216 -1.99 7.23 -1.59
C GLY A 216 -2.78 6.57 -2.73
N ILE A 217 -3.91 7.19 -3.14
CA ILE A 217 -4.69 6.74 -4.31
C ILE A 217 -4.00 7.20 -5.60
N VAL A 218 -3.37 8.37 -5.53
CA VAL A 218 -2.55 8.97 -6.59
C VAL A 218 -1.26 9.48 -5.97
N SER A 219 -0.12 9.22 -6.61
CA SER A 219 1.19 9.82 -6.31
C SER A 219 1.40 11.06 -7.20
N ILE A 220 2.12 12.06 -6.69
CA ILE A 220 2.55 13.25 -7.43
C ILE A 220 3.94 12.99 -7.97
#